data_f2923696cf54274a9ba0876a5afe8ac6
#
_entry.id   f2923696cf54274a9ba0876a5afe8ac6
#
_cell.length_a   1.000
_cell.length_b   1.000
_cell.length_c   1.000
_cell.angle_alpha   90.00
_cell.angle_beta   90.00
_cell.angle_gamma   90.00
#
_symmetry.space_group_name_H-M   'P 1'
#
loop_
_entity.id
_entity.type
_entity.pdbx_description
1 polymer ?
#
loop_
_entity_poly.entity_id
_entity_poly.type
_entity_poly.pdbx_seq_one_letter_code
_entity_poly.pdbx_strand_id
1 'polypeptide(L)'
;MNSLRPELLELTPQALTALSNAGFVKRSLKELENGNVPEISHENGALIATFSDGVRTQLANSQALKEAQCSCGASGMCRHRVMLVLSYQRLCATVQPTEKEEEWDPAIWLEELATLPDATRKRAQALVAKGITIELFCAPGEIPSARLPMSDVRFYSRSSIRFARCDCIEGTLCEHVVLAVQAFVEAKAQQAEFNHLIWQMRSEHVTSSDDPFASEEGQTCRQYVQQLSQALWLGGISQPLIHYEAAFNRALQAAEACNWRRVSESLRQLRASVDAFHTRASHYHAGECLRQLAALNSRLNCAQEMARRDSVGEVPPVPWRTVVGSGIAGEAKLDHLRLVSLGMRCWQDIEHYGLRIWFTDPDTGSILHLSRSWPRSEQENSPAATRRLFSFQAGALAGGQIVSQAAKRSADGELLLATRNRLSSVVPLSPDAWQMLSAPLRQPGIVALREYLRQRPPCLLYTSPSP
;
A
#
# COMPACT_ATOMS: atom_id res chain seq x y z
N MET A 1 -19.55 -6.99 37.70
CA MET A 1 -19.59 -5.86 36.77
C MET A 1 -19.20 -6.39 35.41
N ASN A 2 -20.11 -6.41 34.43
CA ASN A 2 -19.78 -6.82 33.08
C ASN A 2 -18.87 -5.73 32.48
N SER A 3 -17.59 -6.05 32.25
CA SER A 3 -16.71 -5.11 31.56
C SER A 3 -17.20 -4.95 30.13
N LEU A 4 -17.50 -3.72 29.74
CA LEU A 4 -17.84 -3.36 28.35
C LEU A 4 -16.67 -3.77 27.45
N ARG A 5 -16.98 -4.29 26.25
CA ARG A 5 -16.00 -4.67 25.23
C ARG A 5 -16.05 -3.67 24.06
N PRO A 6 -15.38 -2.51 24.20
CA PRO A 6 -15.43 -1.44 23.19
C PRO A 6 -14.93 -1.92 21.83
N GLU A 7 -13.93 -2.79 21.80
CA GLU A 7 -13.37 -3.34 20.56
C GLU A 7 -14.37 -4.12 19.70
N LEU A 8 -15.42 -4.69 20.32
CA LEU A 8 -16.50 -5.38 19.58
C LEU A 8 -17.57 -4.40 19.12
N LEU A 9 -17.79 -3.31 19.85
CA LEU A 9 -18.78 -2.29 19.51
C LEU A 9 -18.37 -1.47 18.29
N GLU A 10 -17.08 -1.32 18.05
CA GLU A 10 -16.51 -0.60 16.91
C GLU A 10 -16.59 -1.38 15.58
N LEU A 11 -16.87 -2.70 15.62
CA LEU A 11 -16.87 -3.55 14.43
C LEU A 11 -18.10 -3.31 13.56
N THR A 12 -17.95 -2.55 12.50
CA THR A 12 -19.02 -2.35 11.50
C THR A 12 -19.33 -3.63 10.73
N PRO A 13 -20.50 -3.75 10.05
CA PRO A 13 -20.75 -4.87 9.14
C PRO A 13 -19.70 -5.04 8.04
N GLN A 14 -19.10 -3.94 7.58
CA GLN A 14 -17.97 -3.97 6.63
C GLN A 14 -16.72 -4.57 7.28
N ALA A 15 -16.40 -4.17 8.51
CA ALA A 15 -15.30 -4.73 9.29
C ALA A 15 -15.50 -6.25 9.50
N LEU A 16 -16.69 -6.66 9.90
CA LEU A 16 -17.02 -8.08 10.05
C LEU A 16 -16.94 -8.85 8.73
N THR A 17 -17.27 -8.22 7.60
CA THR A 17 -17.11 -8.81 6.26
C THR A 17 -15.63 -9.05 5.95
N ALA A 18 -14.77 -8.09 6.24
CA ALA A 18 -13.34 -8.21 6.03
C ALA A 18 -12.67 -9.23 6.97
N LEU A 19 -13.14 -9.32 8.21
CA LEU A 19 -12.64 -10.28 9.20
C LEU A 19 -13.21 -11.71 9.00
N SER A 20 -14.28 -11.85 8.21
CA SER A 20 -14.92 -13.15 7.95
C SER A 20 -15.18 -13.38 6.45
N ASN A 21 -16.39 -13.17 6.02
CA ASN A 21 -16.83 -13.01 4.63
C ASN A 21 -18.26 -12.45 4.55
N ALA A 22 -18.61 -11.88 3.38
CA ALA A 22 -19.91 -11.27 3.15
C ALA A 22 -21.11 -12.24 3.32
N GLY A 23 -20.90 -13.52 3.01
CA GLY A 23 -21.94 -14.54 3.13
C GLY A 23 -22.33 -14.81 4.59
N PHE A 24 -21.36 -14.88 5.50
CA PHE A 24 -21.64 -15.05 6.93
C PHE A 24 -22.33 -13.81 7.51
N VAL A 25 -21.87 -12.60 7.16
CA VAL A 25 -22.47 -11.37 7.67
C VAL A 25 -23.91 -11.21 7.19
N LYS A 26 -24.19 -11.40 5.89
CA LYS A 26 -25.55 -11.34 5.32
C LYS A 26 -26.49 -12.35 5.99
N ARG A 27 -26.01 -13.60 6.16
CA ARG A 27 -26.79 -14.64 6.82
C ARG A 27 -27.07 -14.30 8.28
N SER A 28 -26.05 -13.82 9.02
CA SER A 28 -26.18 -13.41 10.42
C SER A 28 -27.18 -12.27 10.60
N LEU A 29 -27.12 -11.24 9.76
CA LEU A 29 -28.06 -10.12 9.80
C LEU A 29 -29.51 -10.61 9.54
N LYS A 30 -29.72 -11.46 8.53
CA LYS A 30 -31.03 -12.04 8.21
C LYS A 30 -31.59 -12.90 9.35
N GLU A 31 -30.76 -13.72 10.00
CA GLU A 31 -31.16 -14.51 11.17
C GLU A 31 -31.63 -13.61 12.33
N LEU A 32 -30.86 -12.54 12.59
CA LEU A 32 -31.21 -11.58 13.64
C LEU A 32 -32.48 -10.77 13.32
N GLU A 33 -32.73 -10.46 12.05
CA GLU A 33 -33.99 -9.82 11.58
C GLU A 33 -35.19 -10.74 11.73
N ASN A 34 -34.98 -12.04 11.53
CA ASN A 34 -36.02 -13.09 11.71
C ASN A 34 -36.29 -13.41 13.19
N GLY A 35 -35.64 -12.74 14.13
CA GLY A 35 -35.82 -12.95 15.57
C GLY A 35 -34.98 -14.06 16.18
N ASN A 36 -34.09 -14.70 15.42
CA ASN A 36 -33.16 -15.71 15.90
C ASN A 36 -31.98 -15.06 16.63
N VAL A 37 -32.23 -14.44 17.78
CA VAL A 37 -31.21 -13.76 18.59
C VAL A 37 -30.66 -14.75 19.62
N PRO A 38 -29.33 -15.02 19.67
CA PRO A 38 -28.74 -15.84 20.71
C PRO A 38 -28.79 -15.15 22.06
N GLU A 39 -28.87 -15.94 23.11
CA GLU A 39 -28.69 -15.47 24.48
C GLU A 39 -27.23 -15.13 24.75
N ILE A 40 -26.96 -13.89 25.23
CA ILE A 40 -25.61 -13.41 25.51
C ILE A 40 -25.38 -13.42 27.02
N SER A 41 -24.30 -14.06 27.42
CA SER A 41 -23.85 -14.09 28.81
C SER A 41 -22.33 -13.81 28.92
N HIS A 42 -21.92 -13.43 30.12
CA HIS A 42 -20.51 -13.23 30.46
C HIS A 42 -20.10 -14.25 31.55
N GLU A 43 -19.12 -15.10 31.24
CA GLU A 43 -18.58 -16.09 32.17
C GLU A 43 -17.05 -16.08 32.12
N ASN A 44 -16.40 -15.98 33.28
CA ASN A 44 -14.94 -16.07 33.44
C ASN A 44 -14.13 -15.15 32.48
N GLY A 45 -14.61 -13.93 32.24
CA GLY A 45 -13.94 -12.99 31.33
C GLY A 45 -14.14 -13.31 29.84
N ALA A 46 -15.08 -14.17 29.50
CA ALA A 46 -15.43 -14.47 28.12
C ALA A 46 -16.88 -14.07 27.81
N LEU A 47 -17.11 -13.58 26.60
CA LEU A 47 -18.43 -13.35 26.03
C LEU A 47 -18.93 -14.65 25.43
N ILE A 48 -20.13 -15.07 25.79
CA ILE A 48 -20.74 -16.33 25.35
C ILE A 48 -22.06 -16.03 24.66
N ALA A 49 -22.27 -16.67 23.52
CA ALA A 49 -23.57 -16.72 22.83
C ALA A 49 -24.09 -18.14 22.79
N THR A 50 -25.31 -18.36 23.28
CA THR A 50 -26.04 -19.62 23.20
C THR A 50 -27.18 -19.50 22.18
N PHE A 51 -27.13 -20.33 21.16
CA PHE A 51 -28.06 -20.30 20.04
C PHE A 51 -29.21 -21.29 20.23
N SER A 52 -30.35 -21.03 19.58
CA SER A 52 -31.53 -21.90 19.64
C SER A 52 -31.31 -23.30 19.06
N ASP A 53 -30.30 -23.46 18.17
CA ASP A 53 -29.88 -24.74 17.61
C ASP A 53 -28.94 -25.54 18.55
N GLY A 54 -28.72 -25.08 19.79
CA GLY A 54 -27.85 -25.68 20.76
C GLY A 54 -26.35 -25.36 20.58
N VAL A 55 -26.00 -24.57 19.57
CA VAL A 55 -24.61 -24.13 19.37
C VAL A 55 -24.23 -23.12 20.43
N ARG A 56 -23.01 -23.23 20.97
CA ARG A 56 -22.40 -22.28 21.92
C ARG A 56 -21.14 -21.71 21.32
N THR A 57 -21.02 -20.39 21.36
CA THR A 57 -19.82 -19.66 20.90
C THR A 57 -19.26 -18.86 22.06
N GLN A 58 -17.94 -18.92 22.28
CA GLN A 58 -17.25 -18.27 23.38
C GLN A 58 -16.06 -17.45 22.84
N LEU A 59 -15.94 -16.18 23.24
CA LEU A 59 -14.86 -15.28 22.88
C LEU A 59 -14.26 -14.65 24.16
N ALA A 60 -13.05 -15.07 24.50
CA ALA A 60 -12.33 -14.47 25.63
C ALA A 60 -11.83 -13.05 25.31
N ASN A 61 -11.56 -12.24 26.35
CA ASN A 61 -11.13 -10.84 26.20
C ASN A 61 -9.82 -10.68 25.41
N SER A 62 -8.95 -11.70 25.45
CA SER A 62 -7.64 -11.68 24.80
C SER A 62 -7.60 -12.36 23.43
N GLN A 63 -8.76 -12.68 22.85
CA GLN A 63 -8.86 -13.45 21.59
C GLN A 63 -9.35 -12.60 20.43
N ALA A 64 -8.78 -12.85 19.23
CA ALA A 64 -9.35 -12.38 17.97
C ALA A 64 -10.62 -13.18 17.62
N LEU A 65 -11.50 -12.62 16.81
CA LEU A 65 -12.78 -13.26 16.44
C LEU A 65 -12.60 -14.64 15.80
N LYS A 66 -11.53 -14.85 15.05
CA LYS A 66 -11.17 -16.16 14.43
C LYS A 66 -10.86 -17.24 15.47
N GLU A 67 -10.35 -16.84 16.63
CA GLU A 67 -9.93 -17.73 17.72
C GLU A 67 -11.08 -18.09 18.65
N ALA A 68 -12.24 -17.42 18.53
CA ALA A 68 -13.43 -17.74 19.32
C ALA A 68 -13.76 -19.24 19.19
N GLN A 69 -14.02 -19.88 20.32
CA GLN A 69 -14.47 -21.28 20.33
C GLN A 69 -15.93 -21.37 19.90
N CYS A 70 -16.27 -22.30 19.02
CA CYS A 70 -17.63 -22.52 18.56
C CYS A 70 -17.92 -24.02 18.45
N SER A 71 -18.99 -24.48 19.07
CA SER A 71 -19.38 -25.91 19.06
C SER A 71 -19.93 -26.37 17.71
N CYS A 72 -20.07 -25.49 16.69
CA CYS A 72 -20.55 -25.89 15.36
C CYS A 72 -19.53 -26.70 14.54
N GLY A 73 -18.32 -26.94 15.07
CA GLY A 73 -17.28 -27.73 14.42
C GLY A 73 -16.55 -27.05 13.25
N ALA A 74 -16.85 -25.79 12.93
CA ALA A 74 -16.12 -25.06 11.89
C ALA A 74 -14.68 -24.77 12.35
N SER A 75 -13.69 -25.18 11.55
CA SER A 75 -12.27 -24.95 11.82
C SER A 75 -11.82 -23.49 11.67
N GLY A 76 -12.62 -22.66 11.00
CA GLY A 76 -12.38 -21.23 10.76
C GLY A 76 -13.57 -20.37 11.13
N MET A 77 -13.72 -19.22 10.48
CA MET A 77 -14.85 -18.34 10.68
C MET A 77 -16.19 -19.02 10.37
N CYS A 78 -17.21 -18.69 11.14
CA CYS A 78 -18.58 -19.19 10.95
C CYS A 78 -19.62 -18.10 11.28
N ARG A 79 -20.88 -18.33 10.89
CA ARG A 79 -21.99 -17.40 11.18
C ARG A 79 -22.17 -17.13 12.68
N HIS A 80 -21.95 -18.14 13.54
CA HIS A 80 -22.17 -18.00 14.99
C HIS A 80 -21.17 -17.04 15.62
N ARG A 81 -19.90 -17.04 15.19
CA ARG A 81 -18.91 -16.06 15.64
C ARG A 81 -19.29 -14.63 15.22
N VAL A 82 -19.83 -14.45 14.02
CA VAL A 82 -20.32 -13.14 13.55
C VAL A 82 -21.58 -12.71 14.32
N MET A 83 -22.51 -13.66 14.51
CA MET A 83 -23.76 -13.38 15.28
C MET A 83 -23.49 -13.01 16.73
N LEU A 84 -22.48 -13.61 17.37
CA LEU A 84 -22.07 -13.25 18.74
C LEU A 84 -21.76 -11.74 18.83
N VAL A 85 -20.97 -11.19 17.89
CA VAL A 85 -20.62 -9.75 17.87
C VAL A 85 -21.87 -8.90 17.60
N LEU A 86 -22.62 -9.21 16.55
CA LEU A 86 -23.81 -8.43 16.17
C LEU A 86 -24.88 -8.43 17.27
N SER A 87 -25.06 -9.56 17.97
CA SER A 87 -26.03 -9.65 19.08
C SER A 87 -25.56 -8.88 20.30
N TYR A 88 -24.24 -8.93 20.60
CA TYR A 88 -23.64 -8.12 21.68
C TYR A 88 -23.82 -6.62 21.40
N GLN A 89 -23.56 -6.18 20.17
CA GLN A 89 -23.78 -4.78 19.75
C GLN A 89 -25.25 -4.35 19.95
N ARG A 90 -26.22 -5.19 19.55
CA ARG A 90 -27.65 -4.92 19.75
C ARG A 90 -28.00 -4.82 21.24
N LEU A 91 -27.47 -5.71 22.07
CA LEU A 91 -27.68 -5.68 23.51
C LEU A 91 -27.16 -4.36 24.12
N CYS A 92 -25.95 -3.93 23.74
CA CYS A 92 -25.34 -2.70 24.24
C CYS A 92 -26.03 -1.44 23.69
N ALA A 93 -26.50 -1.44 22.46
CA ALA A 93 -27.20 -0.29 21.87
C ALA A 93 -28.49 0.08 22.61
N THR A 94 -29.11 -0.86 23.30
CA THR A 94 -30.30 -0.61 24.14
C THR A 94 -29.97 0.04 25.49
N VAL A 95 -28.68 0.11 25.86
CA VAL A 95 -28.24 0.48 27.22
C VAL A 95 -27.48 1.82 27.29
N GLN A 96 -26.96 2.34 26.17
CA GLN A 96 -26.16 3.58 26.20
C GLN A 96 -26.58 4.61 25.15
N PRO A 97 -26.68 5.92 25.53
CA PRO A 97 -26.66 7.02 24.57
C PRO A 97 -25.25 7.24 24.04
N THR A 98 -25.16 7.59 22.77
CA THR A 98 -23.95 7.96 22.03
C THR A 98 -23.08 8.95 22.81
N GLU A 99 -21.99 8.47 23.41
CA GLU A 99 -20.92 9.35 23.91
C GLU A 99 -20.10 9.91 22.77
N LYS A 100 -19.57 11.12 22.98
CA LYS A 100 -18.71 11.85 22.05
C LYS A 100 -17.53 10.97 21.61
N GLU A 101 -17.16 11.06 20.33
CA GLU A 101 -15.91 10.50 19.82
C GLU A 101 -14.75 11.09 20.65
N GLU A 102 -14.24 10.32 21.60
CA GLU A 102 -12.98 10.65 22.26
C GLU A 102 -11.86 10.62 21.23
N GLU A 103 -10.94 11.57 21.35
CA GLU A 103 -9.75 11.61 20.50
C GLU A 103 -8.97 10.30 20.63
N TRP A 104 -8.86 9.56 19.55
CA TRP A 104 -8.22 8.26 19.54
C TRP A 104 -6.70 8.39 19.71
N ASP A 105 -6.14 7.70 20.71
CA ASP A 105 -4.71 7.56 20.97
C ASP A 105 -4.24 6.13 20.65
N PRO A 106 -3.37 5.93 19.64
CA PRO A 106 -2.84 4.61 19.30
C PRO A 106 -1.94 4.02 20.38
N ALA A 107 -1.55 4.77 21.41
CA ALA A 107 -0.76 4.25 22.54
C ALA A 107 -1.47 3.11 23.31
N ILE A 108 -2.82 3.07 23.25
CA ILE A 108 -3.62 1.97 23.81
C ILE A 108 -3.22 0.60 23.24
N TRP A 109 -2.69 0.56 22.03
CA TRP A 109 -2.26 -0.69 21.38
C TRP A 109 -0.92 -1.24 21.88
N LEU A 110 -0.13 -0.44 22.59
CA LEU A 110 1.23 -0.84 23.02
C LEU A 110 1.21 -2.01 24.01
N GLU A 111 0.20 -2.10 24.87
CA GLU A 111 0.06 -3.22 25.81
C GLU A 111 -0.14 -4.55 25.07
N GLU A 112 -1.03 -4.56 24.09
CA GLU A 112 -1.25 -5.76 23.27
C GLU A 112 -0.04 -6.07 22.40
N LEU A 113 0.64 -5.06 21.86
CA LEU A 113 1.86 -5.21 21.07
C LEU A 113 2.97 -5.91 21.87
N ALA A 114 3.09 -5.59 23.16
CA ALA A 114 4.07 -6.21 24.05
C ALA A 114 3.84 -7.72 24.23
N THR A 115 2.62 -8.22 24.03
CA THR A 115 2.28 -9.65 24.14
C THR A 115 2.70 -10.47 22.92
N LEU A 116 3.08 -9.83 21.80
CA LEU A 116 3.47 -10.52 20.57
C LEU A 116 4.81 -11.26 20.72
N PRO A 117 4.99 -12.37 19.96
CA PRO A 117 6.23 -13.13 19.98
C PRO A 117 7.46 -12.28 19.65
N ASP A 118 8.57 -12.51 20.35
CA ASP A 118 9.84 -11.82 20.10
C ASP A 118 10.32 -11.95 18.65
N ALA A 119 10.09 -13.08 18.01
CA ALA A 119 10.44 -13.31 16.61
C ALA A 119 9.74 -12.31 15.68
N THR A 120 8.46 -12.01 15.93
CA THR A 120 7.70 -11.04 15.14
C THR A 120 8.24 -9.62 15.34
N ARG A 121 8.52 -9.24 16.59
CA ARG A 121 9.12 -7.94 16.93
C ARG A 121 10.50 -7.75 16.29
N LYS A 122 11.36 -8.79 16.32
CA LYS A 122 12.67 -8.78 15.67
C LYS A 122 12.57 -8.62 14.13
N ARG A 123 11.59 -9.27 13.49
CA ARG A 123 11.37 -9.08 12.04
C ARG A 123 10.96 -7.62 11.73
N ALA A 124 10.09 -7.03 12.55
CA ALA A 124 9.72 -5.63 12.41
C ALA A 124 10.94 -4.70 12.59
N GLN A 125 11.75 -4.90 13.62
CA GLN A 125 12.98 -4.11 13.85
C GLN A 125 13.98 -4.21 12.68
N ALA A 126 14.11 -5.39 12.05
CA ALA A 126 14.96 -5.56 10.89
C ALA A 126 14.47 -4.74 9.67
N LEU A 127 13.17 -4.48 9.55
CA LEU A 127 12.61 -3.60 8.52
C LEU A 127 12.81 -2.12 8.86
N VAL A 128 12.68 -1.74 10.13
CA VAL A 128 12.98 -0.38 10.62
C VAL A 128 14.45 -0.04 10.34
N ALA A 129 15.38 -0.97 10.64
CA ALA A 129 16.80 -0.77 10.38
C ALA A 129 17.14 -0.50 8.90
N LYS A 130 16.29 -0.96 7.96
CA LYS A 130 16.41 -0.68 6.52
C LYS A 130 15.82 0.68 6.12
N GLY A 131 15.19 1.41 7.04
CA GLY A 131 14.60 2.72 6.77
C GLY A 131 13.28 2.64 6.00
N ILE A 132 12.32 1.85 6.51
CA ILE A 132 10.99 1.72 5.90
C ILE A 132 10.17 3.01 6.04
N THR A 133 9.44 3.38 4.98
CA THR A 133 8.44 4.44 4.99
C THR A 133 7.04 3.84 4.97
N ILE A 134 6.14 4.39 5.77
CA ILE A 134 4.76 3.91 5.94
C ILE A 134 3.81 5.08 5.71
N GLU A 135 2.82 4.88 4.87
CA GLU A 135 1.76 5.85 4.63
C GLU A 135 0.60 5.57 5.59
N LEU A 136 0.28 6.52 6.46
CA LEU A 136 -0.72 6.41 7.51
C LEU A 136 -1.98 7.18 7.13
N PHE A 137 -3.15 6.58 7.40
CA PHE A 137 -4.47 7.15 7.15
C PHE A 137 -5.31 7.02 8.41
N CYS A 138 -5.84 8.13 8.93
CA CYS A 138 -6.69 8.15 10.13
C CYS A 138 -7.71 9.28 10.11
N ALA A 139 -8.32 9.56 8.96
CA ALA A 139 -9.38 10.56 8.86
C ALA A 139 -10.55 10.23 9.80
N PRO A 140 -11.25 11.25 10.36
CA PRO A 140 -12.41 11.05 11.21
C PRO A 140 -13.48 10.19 10.51
N GLY A 141 -14.04 9.20 11.21
CA GLY A 141 -15.03 8.29 10.66
C GLY A 141 -14.47 7.19 9.74
N GLU A 142 -13.20 7.22 9.40
CA GLU A 142 -12.54 6.18 8.59
C GLU A 142 -11.83 5.16 9.46
N ILE A 143 -11.62 3.98 8.90
CA ILE A 143 -10.84 2.90 9.54
C ILE A 143 -9.37 3.28 9.47
N PRO A 144 -8.66 3.39 10.61
CA PRO A 144 -7.23 3.64 10.60
C PRO A 144 -6.50 2.56 9.78
N SER A 145 -5.63 2.99 8.89
CA SER A 145 -4.90 2.07 8.02
C SER A 145 -3.48 2.54 7.76
N ALA A 146 -2.60 1.59 7.51
CA ALA A 146 -1.21 1.83 7.20
C ALA A 146 -0.83 1.07 5.92
N ARG A 147 -0.28 1.80 4.97
CA ARG A 147 0.24 1.25 3.73
C ARG A 147 1.76 1.18 3.82
N LEU A 148 2.26 -0.05 3.91
CA LEU A 148 3.68 -0.36 3.85
C LEU A 148 4.07 -0.63 2.39
N PRO A 149 5.35 -0.59 2.04
CA PRO A 149 5.77 -0.88 0.66
C PRO A 149 5.26 -2.21 0.12
N MET A 150 5.23 -3.26 0.95
CA MET A 150 4.90 -4.62 0.54
C MET A 150 3.57 -5.17 1.06
N SER A 151 2.86 -4.42 1.91
CA SER A 151 1.59 -4.88 2.51
C SER A 151 0.74 -3.71 3.01
N ASP A 152 -0.54 -3.97 3.23
CA ASP A 152 -1.49 -3.01 3.77
C ASP A 152 -2.10 -3.55 5.07
N VAL A 153 -2.20 -2.69 6.10
CA VAL A 153 -2.76 -3.01 7.41
C VAL A 153 -3.97 -2.12 7.66
N ARG A 154 -5.08 -2.70 8.13
CA ARG A 154 -6.30 -1.99 8.53
C ARG A 154 -6.67 -2.36 9.95
N PHE A 155 -7.04 -1.37 10.76
CA PHE A 155 -7.40 -1.53 12.15
C PHE A 155 -8.91 -1.34 12.30
N TYR A 156 -9.65 -2.45 12.31
CA TYR A 156 -11.12 -2.43 12.40
C TYR A 156 -11.64 -2.09 13.78
N SER A 157 -10.77 -2.09 14.80
CA SER A 157 -11.03 -1.53 16.12
C SER A 157 -9.91 -0.58 16.50
N ARG A 158 -10.27 0.56 17.06
CA ARG A 158 -9.33 1.53 17.64
C ARG A 158 -8.88 1.12 19.03
N SER A 159 -9.62 0.23 19.67
CA SER A 159 -9.36 -0.23 21.04
C SER A 159 -8.50 -1.50 21.09
N SER A 160 -8.32 -2.25 19.98
CA SER A 160 -7.54 -3.50 20.00
C SER A 160 -6.93 -3.84 18.63
N ILE A 161 -5.64 -4.19 18.61
CA ILE A 161 -4.93 -4.66 17.41
C ILE A 161 -5.31 -6.09 17.00
N ARG A 162 -6.03 -6.84 17.82
CA ARG A 162 -6.49 -8.20 17.52
C ARG A 162 -7.51 -8.24 16.40
N PHE A 163 -8.13 -7.09 16.11
CA PHE A 163 -9.03 -6.88 14.99
C PHE A 163 -8.35 -6.16 13.81
N ALA A 164 -7.03 -6.05 13.84
CA ALA A 164 -6.26 -5.61 12.68
C ALA A 164 -6.22 -6.72 11.62
N ARG A 165 -6.23 -6.33 10.36
CA ARG A 165 -6.05 -7.20 9.21
C ARG A 165 -4.92 -6.70 8.34
N CYS A 166 -3.91 -7.55 8.14
CA CYS A 166 -2.88 -7.38 7.13
C CYS A 166 -3.24 -8.22 5.90
N ASP A 167 -2.90 -7.75 4.70
CA ASP A 167 -3.07 -8.51 3.45
C ASP A 167 -1.99 -9.58 3.25
N CYS A 168 -0.98 -9.66 4.14
CA CYS A 168 0.01 -10.73 4.11
C CYS A 168 -0.58 -12.09 4.53
N ILE A 169 0.15 -13.17 4.25
CA ILE A 169 -0.27 -14.55 4.52
C ILE A 169 -0.56 -14.85 6.01
N GLU A 170 0.10 -14.13 6.93
CA GLU A 170 -0.16 -14.27 8.37
C GLU A 170 -1.50 -13.60 8.75
N GLY A 171 -1.89 -12.57 8.03
CA GLY A 171 -3.19 -11.89 8.08
C GLY A 171 -3.46 -11.07 9.33
N THR A 172 -2.90 -11.44 10.48
CA THR A 172 -3.08 -10.77 11.78
C THR A 172 -1.82 -10.88 12.60
N LEU A 173 -1.54 -9.89 13.45
CA LEU A 173 -0.45 -9.91 14.44
C LEU A 173 0.94 -10.22 13.86
N CYS A 174 1.17 -9.89 12.58
CA CYS A 174 2.45 -10.04 11.89
C CYS A 174 3.38 -8.84 12.13
N GLU A 175 4.61 -8.90 11.62
CA GLU A 175 5.56 -7.78 11.68
C GLU A 175 5.03 -6.49 11.04
N HIS A 176 4.17 -6.59 10.02
CA HIS A 176 3.57 -5.42 9.39
C HIS A 176 2.59 -4.69 10.32
N VAL A 177 1.84 -5.42 11.14
CA VAL A 177 0.98 -4.84 12.18
C VAL A 177 1.82 -4.15 13.24
N VAL A 178 2.93 -4.79 13.68
CA VAL A 178 3.88 -4.17 14.64
C VAL A 178 4.39 -2.83 14.12
N LEU A 179 4.86 -2.80 12.86
CA LEU A 179 5.35 -1.58 12.22
C LEU A 179 4.28 -0.50 12.10
N ALA A 180 3.06 -0.88 11.71
CA ALA A 180 1.96 0.06 11.59
C ALA A 180 1.59 0.70 12.93
N VAL A 181 1.52 -0.07 14.01
CA VAL A 181 1.27 0.44 15.37
C VAL A 181 2.37 1.40 15.80
N GLN A 182 3.64 1.00 15.67
CA GLN A 182 4.76 1.85 16.03
C GLN A 182 4.75 3.17 15.25
N ALA A 183 4.47 3.10 13.93
CA ALA A 183 4.38 4.28 13.08
C ALA A 183 3.27 5.24 13.53
N PHE A 184 2.08 4.73 13.88
CA PHE A 184 0.99 5.55 14.41
C PHE A 184 1.35 6.21 15.73
N VAL A 185 1.96 5.46 16.66
CA VAL A 185 2.38 5.98 17.98
C VAL A 185 3.44 7.07 17.82
N GLU A 186 4.49 6.81 17.04
CA GLU A 186 5.55 7.80 16.78
C GLU A 186 5.01 9.05 16.07
N ALA A 187 4.18 8.86 15.04
CA ALA A 187 3.60 9.96 14.28
C ALA A 187 2.69 10.85 15.15
N LYS A 188 1.81 10.25 15.97
CA LYS A 188 0.94 11.00 16.88
C LYS A 188 1.71 11.72 17.98
N ALA A 189 2.81 11.16 18.47
CA ALA A 189 3.67 11.81 19.46
C ALA A 189 4.36 13.08 18.91
N GLN A 190 4.67 13.11 17.60
CA GLN A 190 5.31 14.26 16.96
C GLN A 190 4.30 15.22 16.30
N GLN A 191 3.20 14.71 15.79
CA GLN A 191 2.15 15.48 15.14
C GLN A 191 0.78 14.97 15.60
N ALA A 192 0.19 15.63 16.59
CA ALA A 192 -1.03 15.17 17.27
C ALA A 192 -2.20 14.93 16.31
N GLU A 193 -2.38 15.77 15.28
CA GLU A 193 -3.49 15.66 14.34
C GLU A 193 -2.97 15.52 12.90
N PHE A 194 -3.38 14.44 12.24
CA PHE A 194 -3.23 14.24 10.80
C PHE A 194 -4.31 13.29 10.29
N ASN A 195 -4.76 13.51 9.07
CA ASN A 195 -5.66 12.59 8.36
C ASN A 195 -4.87 11.63 7.46
N HIS A 196 -3.75 12.11 6.92
CA HIS A 196 -2.86 11.37 6.04
C HIS A 196 -1.42 11.86 6.26
N LEU A 197 -0.50 10.92 6.46
CA LEU A 197 0.91 11.22 6.70
C LEU A 197 1.80 10.14 6.09
N ILE A 198 2.92 10.52 5.50
CA ILE A 198 3.97 9.58 5.09
C ILE A 198 5.05 9.62 6.16
N TRP A 199 5.13 8.55 6.95
CA TRP A 199 6.03 8.43 8.08
C TRP A 199 7.25 7.59 7.74
N GLN A 200 8.44 8.07 8.09
CA GLN A 200 9.68 7.29 8.01
C GLN A 200 10.02 6.72 9.37
N MET A 201 10.02 5.40 9.48
CA MET A 201 10.49 4.73 10.68
C MET A 201 11.98 4.95 10.84
N ARG A 202 12.41 5.30 12.07
CA ARG A 202 13.81 5.53 12.41
C ARG A 202 14.27 4.45 13.38
N SER A 203 15.46 3.90 13.14
CA SER A 203 16.14 3.09 14.14
C SER A 203 16.72 4.01 15.22
N GLU A 204 16.60 3.63 16.48
CA GLU A 204 17.20 4.35 17.62
C GLU A 204 18.73 4.54 17.47
N HIS A 205 19.36 3.76 16.60
CA HIS A 205 20.80 3.81 16.34
C HIS A 205 21.21 4.66 15.11
N VAL A 206 20.26 5.17 14.33
CA VAL A 206 20.53 6.09 13.23
C VAL A 206 20.60 7.49 13.83
N THR A 207 21.81 7.94 14.13
CA THR A 207 22.06 9.35 14.47
C THR A 207 21.60 10.22 13.33
N SER A 208 21.08 11.42 13.64
CA SER A 208 20.56 12.44 12.71
C SER A 208 21.55 12.91 11.63
N SER A 209 22.72 12.29 11.52
CA SER A 209 23.82 12.70 10.63
C SER A 209 23.82 12.03 9.25
N ASP A 210 22.90 11.11 8.94
CA ASP A 210 22.87 10.42 7.65
C ASP A 210 22.07 11.22 6.59
N ASP A 211 22.53 12.44 6.30
CA ASP A 211 22.09 13.14 5.09
C ASP A 211 22.68 12.42 3.86
N PRO A 212 21.86 11.74 3.05
CA PRO A 212 22.32 11.00 1.90
C PRO A 212 22.93 11.90 0.82
N PHE A 213 22.60 13.20 0.85
CA PHE A 213 23.16 14.22 -0.05
C PHE A 213 24.51 14.77 0.45
N ALA A 214 24.88 14.48 1.69
CA ALA A 214 26.20 14.77 2.24
C ALA A 214 27.19 13.61 2.01
N SER A 215 26.70 12.41 1.69
CA SER A 215 27.55 11.26 1.32
C SER A 215 28.27 11.49 0.00
N GLU A 216 29.43 10.85 -0.21
CA GLU A 216 30.21 10.95 -1.44
C GLU A 216 29.39 10.49 -2.67
N GLU A 217 28.66 9.39 -2.53
CA GLU A 217 27.81 8.85 -3.58
C GLU A 217 26.67 9.79 -3.94
N GLY A 218 25.99 10.37 -2.94
CA GLY A 218 24.89 11.31 -3.15
C GLY A 218 25.32 12.62 -3.79
N GLN A 219 26.47 13.15 -3.36
CA GLN A 219 27.09 14.33 -3.98
C GLN A 219 27.48 14.06 -5.43
N THR A 220 28.10 12.92 -5.69
CA THR A 220 28.50 12.48 -7.03
C THR A 220 27.27 12.32 -7.96
N CYS A 221 26.23 11.68 -7.49
CA CYS A 221 24.99 11.52 -8.26
C CYS A 221 24.40 12.91 -8.61
N ARG A 222 24.29 13.78 -7.64
CA ARG A 222 23.78 15.14 -7.86
C ARG A 222 24.63 15.92 -8.86
N GLN A 223 25.95 15.86 -8.73
CA GLN A 223 26.88 16.53 -9.63
C GLN A 223 26.74 16.03 -11.07
N TYR A 224 26.64 14.72 -11.30
CA TYR A 224 26.49 14.15 -12.64
C TYR A 224 25.14 14.50 -13.26
N VAL A 225 24.05 14.48 -12.48
CA VAL A 225 22.74 14.93 -12.98
C VAL A 225 22.76 16.42 -13.33
N GLN A 226 23.40 17.24 -12.53
CA GLN A 226 23.52 18.67 -12.80
C GLN A 226 24.36 18.94 -14.06
N GLN A 227 25.50 18.25 -14.24
CA GLN A 227 26.33 18.34 -15.45
C GLN A 227 25.54 17.93 -16.71
N LEU A 228 24.82 16.82 -16.65
CA LEU A 228 23.96 16.37 -17.73
C LEU A 228 22.87 17.41 -18.05
N SER A 229 22.21 17.92 -17.02
CA SER A 229 21.15 18.93 -17.18
C SER A 229 21.68 20.21 -17.83
N GLN A 230 22.85 20.68 -17.41
CA GLN A 230 23.51 21.84 -18.01
C GLN A 230 23.90 21.60 -19.46
N ALA A 231 24.47 20.43 -19.77
CA ALA A 231 24.84 20.07 -21.12
C ALA A 231 23.63 20.06 -22.06
N LEU A 232 22.51 19.45 -21.64
CA LEU A 232 21.26 19.40 -22.40
C LEU A 232 20.61 20.79 -22.53
N TRP A 233 20.68 21.63 -21.48
CA TRP A 233 20.13 22.97 -21.50
C TRP A 233 20.90 23.92 -22.44
N LEU A 234 22.23 23.86 -22.40
CA LEU A 234 23.10 24.74 -23.21
C LEU A 234 23.29 24.23 -24.63
N GLY A 235 23.47 22.93 -24.82
CA GLY A 235 23.71 22.32 -26.14
C GLY A 235 22.44 21.99 -26.91
N GLY A 236 21.30 21.89 -26.22
CA GLY A 236 20.04 21.44 -26.79
C GLY A 236 20.09 19.95 -27.17
N ILE A 237 18.96 19.40 -27.53
CA ILE A 237 18.84 17.99 -27.93
C ILE A 237 19.15 17.71 -29.41
N SER A 238 19.43 18.76 -30.19
CA SER A 238 19.80 18.65 -31.62
C SER A 238 21.21 18.11 -31.84
N GLN A 239 22.06 18.17 -30.83
CA GLN A 239 23.38 17.53 -30.86
C GLN A 239 23.24 16.00 -30.88
N PRO A 240 24.05 15.26 -31.63
CA PRO A 240 24.01 13.81 -31.66
C PRO A 240 24.04 13.20 -30.27
N LEU A 241 23.22 12.16 -30.02
CA LEU A 241 23.10 11.52 -28.70
C LEU A 241 24.45 11.07 -28.12
N ILE A 242 25.40 10.67 -28.96
CA ILE A 242 26.73 10.24 -28.55
C ILE A 242 27.46 11.29 -27.70
N HIS A 243 27.15 12.60 -27.89
CA HIS A 243 27.74 13.66 -27.07
C HIS A 243 27.23 13.62 -25.62
N TYR A 244 26.05 13.08 -25.38
CA TYR A 244 25.41 12.98 -24.06
C TYR A 244 25.51 11.60 -23.44
N GLU A 245 25.89 10.60 -24.22
CA GLU A 245 25.83 9.18 -23.80
C GLU A 245 26.68 8.91 -22.55
N ALA A 246 27.91 9.41 -22.53
CA ALA A 246 28.77 9.27 -21.35
C ALA A 246 28.22 10.00 -20.12
N ALA A 247 27.56 11.16 -20.29
CA ALA A 247 26.95 11.89 -19.20
C ALA A 247 25.68 11.18 -18.66
N PHE A 248 24.83 10.64 -19.54
CA PHE A 248 23.69 9.80 -19.14
C PHE A 248 24.14 8.57 -18.37
N ASN A 249 25.14 7.85 -18.88
CA ASN A 249 25.64 6.62 -18.26
C ASN A 249 26.21 6.90 -16.85
N ARG A 250 27.02 7.95 -16.69
CA ARG A 250 27.56 8.35 -15.37
C ARG A 250 26.44 8.72 -14.38
N ALA A 251 25.47 9.54 -14.81
CA ALA A 251 24.36 9.95 -13.97
C ALA A 251 23.49 8.74 -13.57
N LEU A 252 23.24 7.82 -14.51
CA LEU A 252 22.46 6.60 -14.26
C LEU A 252 23.16 5.66 -13.29
N GLN A 253 24.46 5.37 -13.52
CA GLN A 253 25.25 4.52 -12.61
C GLN A 253 25.31 5.10 -11.19
N ALA A 254 25.51 6.42 -11.05
CA ALA A 254 25.52 7.07 -9.75
C ALA A 254 24.16 7.01 -9.04
N ALA A 255 23.05 7.20 -9.77
CA ALA A 255 21.72 7.06 -9.22
C ALA A 255 21.39 5.61 -8.79
N GLU A 256 21.88 4.63 -9.53
CA GLU A 256 21.76 3.20 -9.19
C GLU A 256 22.62 2.83 -7.97
N ALA A 257 23.84 3.34 -7.86
CA ALA A 257 24.70 3.15 -6.69
C ALA A 257 24.05 3.69 -5.40
N CYS A 258 23.37 4.86 -5.48
CA CYS A 258 22.58 5.40 -4.39
C CYS A 258 21.25 4.66 -4.14
N ASN A 259 20.87 3.70 -4.96
CA ASN A 259 19.55 3.06 -4.97
C ASN A 259 18.39 4.08 -5.10
N TRP A 260 18.57 5.16 -5.89
CA TRP A 260 17.56 6.20 -6.15
C TRP A 260 16.75 5.86 -7.40
N ARG A 261 15.84 4.91 -7.26
CA ARG A 261 15.07 4.32 -8.37
C ARG A 261 14.30 5.32 -9.21
N ARG A 262 13.65 6.31 -8.58
CA ARG A 262 12.90 7.35 -9.30
C ARG A 262 13.80 8.31 -10.07
N VAL A 263 15.01 8.53 -9.59
CA VAL A 263 16.02 9.32 -10.31
C VAL A 263 16.51 8.54 -11.53
N SER A 264 16.87 7.26 -11.35
CA SER A 264 17.26 6.37 -12.45
C SER A 264 16.18 6.25 -13.52
N GLU A 265 14.91 6.10 -13.12
CA GLU A 265 13.80 6.05 -14.06
C GLU A 265 13.60 7.35 -14.81
N SER A 266 13.69 8.51 -14.12
CA SER A 266 13.61 9.82 -14.77
C SER A 266 14.74 10.04 -15.78
N LEU A 267 15.94 9.56 -15.48
CA LEU A 267 17.09 9.61 -16.41
C LEU A 267 16.85 8.74 -17.65
N ARG A 268 16.30 7.52 -17.48
CA ARG A 268 15.95 6.64 -18.61
C ARG A 268 14.87 7.25 -19.48
N GLN A 269 13.84 7.84 -18.89
CA GLN A 269 12.77 8.50 -19.63
C GLN A 269 13.28 9.72 -20.41
N LEU A 270 14.15 10.54 -19.79
CA LEU A 270 14.77 11.68 -20.47
C LEU A 270 15.65 11.21 -21.64
N ARG A 271 16.46 10.17 -21.46
CA ARG A 271 17.25 9.56 -22.53
C ARG A 271 16.36 9.08 -23.67
N ALA A 272 15.29 8.34 -23.35
CA ALA A 272 14.33 7.87 -24.35
C ALA A 272 13.66 9.03 -25.12
N SER A 273 13.40 10.17 -24.48
CA SER A 273 12.87 11.36 -25.17
C SER A 273 13.88 12.00 -26.12
N VAL A 274 15.17 12.00 -25.76
CA VAL A 274 16.26 12.46 -26.64
C VAL A 274 16.43 11.51 -27.82
N ASP A 275 16.38 10.20 -27.60
CA ASP A 275 16.42 9.16 -28.64
C ASP A 275 15.23 9.31 -29.60
N ALA A 276 14.03 9.55 -29.07
CA ALA A 276 12.83 9.75 -29.89
C ALA A 276 12.94 10.96 -30.84
N PHE A 277 13.63 12.03 -30.42
CA PHE A 277 13.95 13.15 -31.29
C PHE A 277 14.86 12.72 -32.44
N HIS A 278 15.96 12.04 -32.17
CA HIS A 278 16.94 11.65 -33.17
C HIS A 278 16.42 10.60 -34.15
N THR A 279 15.56 9.70 -33.67
CA THR A 279 14.89 8.69 -34.52
C THR A 279 13.65 9.22 -35.22
N ARG A 280 13.31 10.50 -35.04
CA ARG A 280 12.11 11.14 -35.58
C ARG A 280 10.84 10.37 -35.26
N ALA A 281 10.77 9.85 -34.04
CA ALA A 281 9.63 9.07 -33.56
C ALA A 281 8.36 9.94 -33.50
N SER A 282 7.23 9.39 -33.97
CA SER A 282 5.95 10.10 -34.01
C SER A 282 5.42 10.56 -32.64
N HIS A 283 5.88 9.94 -31.57
CA HIS A 283 5.49 10.27 -30.19
C HIS A 283 6.41 11.31 -29.51
N TYR A 284 7.42 11.83 -30.21
CA TYR A 284 8.28 12.87 -29.65
C TYR A 284 7.55 14.19 -29.45
N HIS A 285 7.73 14.78 -28.26
CA HIS A 285 7.23 16.11 -27.91
C HIS A 285 8.29 16.92 -27.18
N ALA A 286 8.69 18.07 -27.72
CA ALA A 286 9.72 18.92 -27.13
C ALA A 286 9.35 19.40 -25.70
N GLY A 287 8.08 19.75 -25.48
CA GLY A 287 7.57 20.15 -24.17
C GLY A 287 7.66 19.03 -23.12
N GLU A 288 7.52 17.77 -23.53
CA GLU A 288 7.67 16.63 -22.63
C GLU A 288 9.12 16.43 -22.22
N CYS A 289 10.07 16.54 -23.15
CA CYS A 289 11.49 16.46 -22.84
C CYS A 289 11.92 17.56 -21.83
N LEU A 290 11.46 18.80 -22.05
CA LEU A 290 11.71 19.90 -21.13
C LEU A 290 11.08 19.64 -19.73
N ARG A 291 9.85 19.14 -19.71
CA ARG A 291 9.16 18.78 -18.46
C ARG A 291 9.92 17.71 -17.69
N GLN A 292 10.43 16.69 -18.36
CA GLN A 292 11.21 15.60 -17.74
C GLN A 292 12.53 16.12 -17.16
N LEU A 293 13.22 17.00 -17.88
CA LEU A 293 14.45 17.64 -17.41
C LEU A 293 14.18 18.50 -16.16
N ALA A 294 13.13 19.31 -16.19
CA ALA A 294 12.71 20.14 -15.05
C ALA A 294 12.29 19.27 -13.85
N ALA A 295 11.52 18.21 -14.09
CA ALA A 295 11.06 17.30 -13.07
C ALA A 295 12.20 16.55 -12.37
N LEU A 296 13.24 16.11 -13.13
CA LEU A 296 14.42 15.46 -12.59
C LEU A 296 15.17 16.38 -11.61
N ASN A 297 15.43 17.62 -12.00
CA ASN A 297 16.12 18.62 -11.16
C ASN A 297 15.27 19.01 -9.94
N SER A 298 13.96 19.25 -10.13
CA SER A 298 13.05 19.55 -9.03
C SER A 298 12.98 18.41 -8.00
N ARG A 299 13.00 17.17 -8.47
CA ARG A 299 13.01 15.97 -7.61
C ARG A 299 14.24 15.95 -6.69
N LEU A 300 15.43 16.14 -7.25
CA LEU A 300 16.67 16.16 -6.46
C LEU A 300 16.73 17.31 -5.49
N ASN A 301 16.34 18.53 -5.90
CA ASN A 301 16.30 19.70 -5.02
C ASN A 301 15.29 19.52 -3.88
N CYS A 302 14.09 18.97 -4.18
CA CYS A 302 13.09 18.67 -3.18
C CYS A 302 13.61 17.62 -2.18
N ALA A 303 14.19 16.53 -2.67
CA ALA A 303 14.70 15.47 -1.82
C ALA A 303 15.81 15.97 -0.89
N GLN A 304 16.70 16.83 -1.39
CA GLN A 304 17.75 17.45 -0.57
C GLN A 304 17.16 18.34 0.52
N GLU A 305 16.16 19.15 0.21
CA GLU A 305 15.51 20.00 1.21
C GLU A 305 14.78 19.14 2.27
N MET A 306 14.14 18.04 1.86
CA MET A 306 13.49 17.12 2.81
C MET A 306 14.52 16.43 3.71
N ALA A 307 15.68 16.03 3.17
CA ALA A 307 16.78 15.46 3.96
C ALA A 307 17.37 16.48 4.94
N ARG A 308 17.53 17.73 4.51
CA ARG A 308 18.00 18.83 5.38
C ARG A 308 17.04 19.07 6.54
N ARG A 309 15.72 19.12 6.29
CA ARG A 309 14.71 19.28 7.36
C ARG A 309 14.77 18.11 8.34
N ASP A 310 14.85 16.91 7.81
CA ASP A 310 14.96 15.70 8.61
C ASP A 310 16.21 15.70 9.52
N SER A 311 17.36 16.19 9.01
CA SER A 311 18.62 16.27 9.75
C SER A 311 18.60 17.27 10.92
N VAL A 312 17.74 18.32 10.85
CA VAL A 312 17.55 19.29 11.93
C VAL A 312 16.37 18.93 12.86
N GLY A 313 15.79 17.74 12.70
CA GLY A 313 14.70 17.26 13.55
C GLY A 313 13.31 17.75 13.17
N GLU A 314 13.15 18.47 12.04
CA GLU A 314 11.84 18.81 11.50
C GLU A 314 11.22 17.59 10.84
N VAL A 315 9.90 17.41 10.97
CA VAL A 315 9.17 16.38 10.23
C VAL A 315 8.91 16.90 8.82
N PRO A 316 9.55 16.33 7.79
CA PRO A 316 9.29 16.77 6.42
C PRO A 316 7.91 16.32 5.98
N PRO A 317 7.19 17.10 5.13
CA PRO A 317 5.87 16.70 4.62
C PRO A 317 5.90 15.37 3.81
N VAL A 318 7.04 15.03 3.26
CA VAL A 318 7.31 13.74 2.63
C VAL A 318 8.77 13.36 2.88
N PRO A 319 9.07 12.14 3.35
CA PRO A 319 10.45 11.69 3.52
C PRO A 319 11.24 11.74 2.21
N TRP A 320 12.50 12.17 2.27
CA TRP A 320 13.38 12.25 1.10
C TRP A 320 13.49 10.92 0.35
N ARG A 321 13.46 9.79 1.08
CA ARG A 321 13.48 8.44 0.50
C ARG A 321 12.32 8.20 -0.45
N THR A 322 11.15 8.70 -0.12
CA THR A 322 9.98 8.64 -1.01
C THR A 322 10.19 9.46 -2.26
N VAL A 323 10.82 10.63 -2.16
CA VAL A 323 11.05 11.53 -3.30
C VAL A 323 12.00 10.91 -4.32
N VAL A 324 13.15 10.38 -3.90
CA VAL A 324 14.13 9.73 -4.80
C VAL A 324 13.78 8.28 -5.13
N GLY A 325 12.80 7.69 -4.43
CA GLY A 325 12.45 6.28 -4.59
C GLY A 325 13.47 5.33 -3.98
N SER A 326 14.16 5.74 -2.91
CA SER A 326 15.02 4.87 -2.13
C SER A 326 14.15 3.96 -1.28
N GLY A 327 13.85 2.76 -1.80
CA GLY A 327 13.03 1.77 -1.11
C GLY A 327 13.85 0.67 -0.47
N ILE A 328 13.24 -0.02 0.47
CA ILE A 328 13.79 -1.27 0.99
C ILE A 328 13.60 -2.38 -0.04
N ALA A 329 14.54 -3.30 -0.12
CA ALA A 329 14.34 -4.55 -0.83
C ALA A 329 13.53 -5.50 0.06
N GLY A 330 12.52 -6.14 -0.51
CA GLY A 330 11.70 -7.12 0.20
C GLY A 330 10.46 -7.48 -0.58
N GLU A 331 9.84 -8.59 -0.20
CA GLU A 331 8.57 -9.06 -0.74
C GLU A 331 7.72 -9.62 0.39
N ALA A 332 6.40 -9.45 0.30
CA ALA A 332 5.43 -10.11 1.16
C ALA A 332 4.59 -11.10 0.36
N LYS A 333 4.33 -12.27 0.93
CA LYS A 333 3.32 -13.19 0.42
C LYS A 333 1.95 -12.67 0.82
N LEU A 334 1.05 -12.55 -0.14
CA LEU A 334 -0.29 -12.03 0.06
C LEU A 334 -1.30 -13.18 0.13
N ASP A 335 -2.32 -13.00 0.96
CA ASP A 335 -3.41 -13.96 1.12
C ASP A 335 -4.67 -13.45 0.41
N HIS A 336 -5.30 -14.33 -0.39
CA HIS A 336 -6.60 -14.09 -1.03
C HIS A 336 -6.74 -12.72 -1.72
N LEU A 337 -5.79 -12.42 -2.61
CA LEU A 337 -5.73 -11.16 -3.34
C LEU A 337 -6.83 -11.08 -4.41
N ARG A 338 -7.59 -9.99 -4.42
CA ARG A 338 -8.52 -9.61 -5.48
C ARG A 338 -8.08 -8.30 -6.09
N LEU A 339 -7.75 -8.30 -7.37
CA LEU A 339 -7.27 -7.11 -8.07
C LEU A 339 -8.15 -6.78 -9.27
N VAL A 340 -8.40 -5.50 -9.45
CA VAL A 340 -9.10 -4.94 -10.62
C VAL A 340 -8.07 -4.26 -11.51
N SER A 341 -8.04 -4.60 -12.79
CA SER A 341 -7.15 -3.94 -13.74
C SER A 341 -7.56 -2.49 -13.98
N LEU A 342 -6.57 -1.59 -13.96
CA LEU A 342 -6.71 -0.18 -14.31
C LEU A 342 -6.28 0.10 -15.77
N GLY A 343 -5.67 -0.88 -16.41
CA GLY A 343 -5.22 -0.77 -17.81
C GLY A 343 -3.77 -1.18 -18.00
N MET A 344 -3.33 -1.08 -19.25
CA MET A 344 -2.00 -1.49 -19.68
C MET A 344 -1.37 -0.41 -20.57
N ARG A 345 -0.08 -0.20 -20.38
CA ARG A 345 0.76 0.58 -21.30
C ARG A 345 1.79 -0.34 -21.93
N CYS A 346 1.87 -0.32 -23.25
CA CYS A 346 2.98 -0.93 -23.99
C CYS A 346 4.01 0.14 -24.33
N TRP A 347 5.27 -0.25 -24.37
CA TRP A 347 6.39 0.61 -24.73
C TRP A 347 7.39 -0.16 -25.59
N GLN A 348 8.20 0.57 -26.34
CA GLN A 348 9.21 0.03 -27.22
C GLN A 348 10.37 1.03 -27.29
N ASP A 349 11.58 0.52 -27.20
CA ASP A 349 12.83 1.22 -27.50
C ASP A 349 13.62 0.52 -28.61
N ILE A 350 14.91 0.85 -28.75
CA ILE A 350 15.77 0.31 -29.81
C ILE A 350 16.00 -1.18 -29.60
N GLU A 351 16.25 -1.61 -28.37
CA GLU A 351 16.69 -2.96 -28.03
C GLU A 351 15.58 -3.84 -27.45
N HIS A 352 14.58 -3.21 -26.82
CA HIS A 352 13.53 -3.90 -26.09
C HIS A 352 12.13 -3.39 -26.44
N TYR A 353 11.16 -4.20 -26.17
CA TYR A 353 9.77 -3.80 -26.05
C TYR A 353 9.17 -4.41 -24.80
N GLY A 354 8.13 -3.81 -24.28
CA GLY A 354 7.56 -4.28 -23.02
C GLY A 354 6.15 -3.77 -22.77
N LEU A 355 5.66 -4.16 -21.63
CA LEU A 355 4.38 -3.68 -21.12
C LEU A 355 4.44 -3.52 -19.59
N ARG A 356 3.53 -2.67 -19.11
CA ARG A 356 3.18 -2.56 -17.70
C ARG A 356 1.67 -2.56 -17.56
N ILE A 357 1.16 -3.41 -16.67
CA ILE A 357 -0.26 -3.48 -16.35
C ILE A 357 -0.40 -2.98 -14.91
N TRP A 358 -1.34 -2.08 -14.67
CA TRP A 358 -1.66 -1.59 -13.32
C TRP A 358 -2.93 -2.25 -12.84
N PHE A 359 -2.91 -2.60 -11.57
CA PHE A 359 -4.02 -3.16 -10.84
C PHE A 359 -4.28 -2.36 -9.57
N THR A 360 -5.49 -2.42 -9.08
CA THR A 360 -5.83 -1.93 -7.75
C THR A 360 -6.51 -3.02 -6.94
N ASP A 361 -6.19 -3.05 -5.65
CA ASP A 361 -7.00 -3.76 -4.68
C ASP A 361 -8.19 -2.86 -4.30
N PRO A 362 -9.43 -3.25 -4.60
CA PRO A 362 -10.60 -2.42 -4.30
C PRO A 362 -10.84 -2.21 -2.80
N ASP A 363 -10.30 -3.08 -1.95
CA ASP A 363 -10.51 -3.01 -0.50
C ASP A 363 -9.51 -2.09 0.19
N THR A 364 -8.26 -2.04 -0.29
CA THR A 364 -7.18 -1.22 0.30
C THR A 364 -6.90 0.06 -0.49
N GLY A 365 -7.33 0.13 -1.75
CA GLY A 365 -6.98 1.21 -2.67
C GLY A 365 -5.52 1.20 -3.10
N SER A 366 -4.78 0.15 -2.79
CA SER A 366 -3.38 0.02 -3.19
C SER A 366 -3.26 -0.24 -4.67
N ILE A 367 -2.26 0.40 -5.30
CA ILE A 367 -1.94 0.21 -6.71
C ILE A 367 -0.74 -0.70 -6.82
N LEU A 368 -0.90 -1.79 -7.56
CA LEU A 368 0.12 -2.76 -7.88
C LEU A 368 0.38 -2.75 -9.38
N HIS A 369 1.56 -3.18 -9.79
CA HIS A 369 1.85 -3.30 -11.21
C HIS A 369 2.55 -4.63 -11.55
N LEU A 370 2.40 -5.01 -12.80
CA LEU A 370 3.11 -6.14 -13.38
C LEU A 370 3.84 -5.62 -14.61
N SER A 371 5.16 -5.75 -14.65
CA SER A 371 6.00 -5.28 -15.75
C SER A 371 6.76 -6.43 -16.38
N ARG A 372 6.88 -6.43 -17.70
CA ARG A 372 7.74 -7.36 -18.44
C ARG A 372 8.31 -6.67 -19.65
N SER A 373 9.54 -7.03 -19.99
CA SER A 373 10.23 -6.61 -21.20
C SER A 373 10.84 -7.79 -21.92
N TRP A 374 10.98 -7.65 -23.22
CA TRP A 374 11.58 -8.65 -24.12
C TRP A 374 12.54 -7.97 -25.08
N PRO A 375 13.65 -8.63 -25.48
CA PRO A 375 14.51 -8.14 -26.53
C PRO A 375 13.72 -8.01 -27.86
N ARG A 376 14.02 -7.00 -28.63
CA ARG A 376 13.50 -6.89 -30.01
C ARG A 376 14.25 -7.88 -30.91
N SER A 377 13.49 -8.63 -31.67
CA SER A 377 14.01 -9.50 -32.72
C SER A 377 13.33 -9.14 -34.03
N GLU A 378 14.08 -9.07 -35.13
CA GLU A 378 13.53 -8.78 -36.46
C GLU A 378 12.50 -9.81 -36.90
N GLN A 379 12.52 -11.00 -36.33
CA GLN A 379 11.63 -12.12 -36.68
C GLN A 379 10.34 -12.16 -35.83
N GLU A 380 10.21 -11.35 -34.78
CA GLU A 380 9.12 -11.49 -33.82
C GLU A 380 8.34 -10.18 -33.64
N ASN A 381 7.32 -9.98 -34.52
CA ASN A 381 6.44 -8.81 -34.49
C ASN A 381 5.14 -9.03 -33.69
N SER A 382 5.13 -9.93 -32.70
CA SER A 382 3.95 -10.14 -31.89
C SER A 382 3.68 -8.95 -30.98
N PRO A 383 2.47 -8.35 -31.00
CA PRO A 383 2.11 -7.27 -30.08
C PRO A 383 2.30 -7.69 -28.64
N ALA A 384 2.85 -6.82 -27.80
CA ALA A 384 3.08 -7.11 -26.37
C ALA A 384 1.80 -7.61 -25.66
N ALA A 385 0.62 -7.12 -26.06
CA ALA A 385 -0.67 -7.53 -25.52
C ALA A 385 -1.02 -9.02 -25.75
N THR A 386 -0.48 -9.66 -26.79
CA THR A 386 -0.70 -11.09 -27.09
C THR A 386 0.27 -12.01 -26.39
N ARG A 387 1.33 -11.47 -25.79
CA ARG A 387 2.32 -12.23 -25.05
C ARG A 387 1.71 -12.87 -23.80
N ARG A 388 2.22 -14.04 -23.47
CA ARG A 388 1.84 -14.72 -22.24
C ARG A 388 2.70 -14.24 -21.07
N LEU A 389 1.99 -13.85 -20.01
CA LEU A 389 2.56 -13.55 -18.70
C LEU A 389 2.04 -14.62 -17.73
N PHE A 390 2.95 -15.41 -17.18
CA PHE A 390 2.57 -16.60 -16.41
C PHE A 390 1.72 -17.57 -17.27
N SER A 391 0.48 -17.83 -16.87
CA SER A 391 -0.46 -18.70 -17.62
C SER A 391 -1.47 -17.90 -18.47
N PHE A 392 -1.45 -16.56 -18.42
CA PHE A 392 -2.48 -15.69 -18.98
C PHE A 392 -1.93 -14.83 -20.14
N GLN A 393 -2.80 -14.48 -21.09
CA GLN A 393 -2.45 -13.44 -22.07
C GLN A 393 -2.43 -12.07 -21.39
N ALA A 394 -1.48 -11.22 -21.77
CA ALA A 394 -1.34 -9.88 -21.22
C ALA A 394 -2.61 -9.03 -21.42
N GLY A 395 -3.26 -9.15 -22.58
CA GLY A 395 -4.54 -8.48 -22.85
C GLY A 395 -5.68 -8.95 -21.93
N ALA A 396 -5.73 -10.24 -21.58
CA ALA A 396 -6.72 -10.75 -20.65
C ALA A 396 -6.47 -10.24 -19.21
N LEU A 397 -5.20 -10.14 -18.80
CA LEU A 397 -4.83 -9.52 -17.53
C LEU A 397 -5.20 -8.03 -17.49
N ALA A 398 -4.94 -7.31 -18.60
CA ALA A 398 -5.21 -5.87 -18.70
C ALA A 398 -6.72 -5.53 -18.75
N GLY A 399 -7.55 -6.44 -19.20
CA GLY A 399 -9.02 -6.30 -19.25
C GLY A 399 -9.73 -7.13 -18.19
N GLY A 400 -9.03 -7.62 -17.16
CA GLY A 400 -9.56 -8.59 -16.21
C GLY A 400 -9.50 -8.17 -14.76
N GLN A 401 -10.17 -8.99 -13.95
CA GLN A 401 -10.05 -9.04 -12.52
C GLN A 401 -9.25 -10.29 -12.15
N ILE A 402 -8.22 -10.12 -11.33
CA ILE A 402 -7.41 -11.24 -10.83
C ILE A 402 -7.94 -11.64 -9.45
N VAL A 403 -8.12 -12.94 -9.25
CA VAL A 403 -8.31 -13.54 -7.93
C VAL A 403 -7.17 -14.52 -7.73
N SER A 404 -6.38 -14.35 -6.69
CA SER A 404 -5.20 -15.18 -6.42
C SER A 404 -5.13 -15.56 -4.95
N GLN A 405 -4.78 -16.83 -4.70
CA GLN A 405 -4.49 -17.35 -3.36
C GLN A 405 -2.98 -17.46 -3.10
N ALA A 406 -2.15 -17.15 -4.07
CA ALA A 406 -0.71 -17.19 -3.96
C ALA A 406 -0.09 -16.12 -4.86
N ALA A 407 -0.01 -14.93 -4.34
CA ALA A 407 0.68 -13.80 -4.94
C ALA A 407 1.76 -13.30 -3.99
N LYS A 408 2.72 -12.54 -4.52
CA LYS A 408 3.67 -11.78 -3.74
C LYS A 408 3.66 -10.35 -4.26
N ARG A 409 3.86 -9.41 -3.34
CA ARG A 409 4.09 -8.00 -3.64
C ARG A 409 5.49 -7.65 -3.23
N SER A 410 6.26 -7.13 -4.14
CA SER A 410 7.57 -6.55 -3.82
C SER A 410 7.42 -5.12 -3.29
N ALA A 411 8.46 -4.63 -2.64
CA ALA A 411 8.44 -3.31 -1.99
C ALA A 411 8.27 -2.13 -2.96
N ASP A 412 8.50 -2.34 -4.25
CA ASP A 412 8.24 -1.35 -5.31
C ASP A 412 6.83 -1.46 -5.91
N GLY A 413 5.98 -2.34 -5.36
CA GLY A 413 4.62 -2.57 -5.82
C GLY A 413 4.51 -3.54 -6.99
N GLU A 414 5.59 -4.22 -7.40
CA GLU A 414 5.51 -5.24 -8.44
C GLU A 414 4.76 -6.47 -7.91
N LEU A 415 3.82 -6.94 -8.72
CA LEU A 415 3.03 -8.13 -8.45
C LEU A 415 3.70 -9.36 -9.07
N LEU A 416 3.96 -10.35 -8.25
CA LEU A 416 4.48 -11.65 -8.66
C LEU A 416 3.39 -12.71 -8.44
N LEU A 417 2.82 -13.22 -9.53
CA LEU A 417 1.81 -14.28 -9.47
C LEU A 417 2.48 -15.65 -9.47
N ALA A 418 1.89 -16.59 -8.72
CA ALA A 418 2.34 -17.98 -8.75
C ALA A 418 2.11 -18.59 -10.14
N THR A 419 3.14 -19.22 -10.70
CA THR A 419 3.09 -19.87 -12.01
C THR A 419 2.55 -21.29 -11.95
N ARG A 420 2.52 -21.90 -10.77
CA ARG A 420 2.10 -23.30 -10.56
C ARG A 420 0.76 -23.36 -9.82
N ASN A 421 -0.07 -24.32 -10.23
CA ASN A 421 -1.23 -24.82 -9.50
C ASN A 421 -2.46 -23.91 -9.43
N ARG A 422 -3.03 -23.45 -10.55
CA ARG A 422 -4.42 -22.91 -10.61
C ARG A 422 -4.84 -22.00 -9.43
N LEU A 423 -3.87 -21.45 -8.68
CA LEU A 423 -4.11 -20.61 -7.51
C LEU A 423 -4.51 -19.19 -7.90
N SER A 424 -4.38 -18.86 -9.17
CA SER A 424 -4.80 -17.57 -9.72
C SER A 424 -5.76 -17.79 -10.87
N SER A 425 -6.81 -16.98 -10.93
CA SER A 425 -7.77 -16.91 -12.02
C SER A 425 -7.92 -15.48 -12.51
N VAL A 426 -8.21 -15.35 -13.80
CA VAL A 426 -8.53 -14.06 -14.42
C VAL A 426 -9.96 -14.15 -14.94
N VAL A 427 -10.79 -13.22 -14.48
CA VAL A 427 -12.18 -13.08 -14.89
C VAL A 427 -12.31 -11.76 -15.65
N PRO A 428 -13.02 -11.68 -16.77
CA PRO A 428 -13.28 -10.42 -17.47
C PRO A 428 -13.88 -9.38 -16.51
N LEU A 429 -13.48 -8.12 -16.65
CA LEU A 429 -14.07 -7.02 -15.89
C LEU A 429 -15.55 -6.90 -16.24
N SER A 430 -16.39 -6.76 -15.21
CA SER A 430 -17.77 -6.31 -15.43
C SER A 430 -17.75 -4.84 -15.88
N PRO A 431 -18.76 -4.37 -16.64
CA PRO A 431 -18.87 -2.97 -17.05
C PRO A 431 -18.83 -1.99 -15.88
N ASP A 432 -19.30 -2.42 -14.71
CA ASP A 432 -19.40 -1.61 -13.51
C ASP A 432 -18.21 -1.79 -12.53
N ALA A 433 -17.21 -2.58 -12.89
CA ALA A 433 -16.10 -2.89 -11.99
C ALA A 433 -15.37 -1.65 -11.45
N TRP A 434 -15.19 -0.64 -12.30
CA TRP A 434 -14.57 0.62 -11.90
C TRP A 434 -15.52 1.54 -11.10
N GLN A 435 -16.83 1.35 -11.25
CA GLN A 435 -17.81 2.11 -10.46
C GLN A 435 -17.83 1.68 -8.98
N MET A 436 -17.38 0.46 -8.70
CA MET A 436 -17.25 -0.08 -7.34
C MET A 436 -15.99 0.43 -6.62
N LEU A 437 -15.06 1.08 -7.33
CA LEU A 437 -13.86 1.65 -6.70
C LEU A 437 -14.23 2.87 -5.86
N SER A 438 -13.71 2.93 -4.64
CA SER A 438 -13.90 4.06 -3.73
C SER A 438 -12.80 5.11 -3.90
N ALA A 439 -12.95 6.26 -3.25
CA ALA A 439 -11.86 7.23 -3.12
C ALA A 439 -10.63 6.55 -2.43
N PRO A 440 -9.40 6.95 -2.78
CA PRO A 440 -9.05 7.99 -3.75
C PRO A 440 -9.00 7.52 -5.21
N LEU A 441 -9.18 6.23 -5.48
CA LEU A 441 -9.07 5.66 -6.84
C LEU A 441 -10.10 6.21 -7.81
N ARG A 442 -11.31 6.43 -7.32
CA ARG A 442 -12.39 7.05 -8.06
C ARG A 442 -12.95 8.24 -7.28
N GLN A 443 -13.01 9.38 -7.94
CA GLN A 443 -13.62 10.58 -7.40
C GLN A 443 -15.03 10.75 -7.98
N PRO A 444 -16.04 11.09 -7.17
CA PRO A 444 -17.42 11.22 -7.64
C PRO A 444 -17.64 12.39 -8.59
N GLY A 445 -16.68 13.32 -8.68
CA GLY A 445 -16.72 14.46 -9.59
C GLY A 445 -15.51 15.36 -9.45
N ILE A 446 -15.46 16.39 -10.31
CA ILE A 446 -14.31 17.28 -10.41
C ILE A 446 -14.09 18.12 -9.15
N VAL A 447 -15.16 18.41 -8.39
CA VAL A 447 -15.07 19.14 -7.13
C VAL A 447 -14.36 18.30 -6.07
N ALA A 448 -14.75 17.03 -5.94
CA ALA A 448 -14.11 16.10 -5.02
C ALA A 448 -12.65 15.82 -5.42
N LEU A 449 -12.37 15.69 -6.71
CA LEU A 449 -10.99 15.56 -7.21
C LEU A 449 -10.15 16.78 -6.87
N ARG A 450 -10.68 17.99 -7.04
CA ARG A 450 -9.98 19.22 -6.70
C ARG A 450 -9.67 19.30 -5.22
N GLU A 451 -10.61 18.93 -4.36
CA GLU A 451 -10.41 18.92 -2.92
C GLU A 451 -9.37 17.87 -2.50
N TYR A 452 -9.46 16.67 -3.04
CA TYR A 452 -8.47 15.62 -2.84
C TYR A 452 -7.05 16.08 -3.24
N LEU A 453 -6.90 16.77 -4.38
CA LEU A 453 -5.60 17.28 -4.84
C LEU A 453 -5.06 18.41 -3.96
N ARG A 454 -5.95 19.24 -3.36
CA ARG A 454 -5.55 20.31 -2.42
C ARG A 454 -5.01 19.77 -1.10
N GLN A 455 -5.53 18.64 -0.64
CA GLN A 455 -5.10 18.00 0.61
C GLN A 455 -3.78 17.25 0.45
N ARG A 456 -3.32 17.06 -0.80
CA ARG A 456 -2.03 16.43 -1.06
C ARG A 456 -0.88 17.41 -0.88
N PRO A 457 0.32 16.91 -0.49
CA PRO A 457 1.51 17.74 -0.43
C PRO A 457 1.70 18.50 -1.75
N PRO A 458 2.19 19.77 -1.72
CA PRO A 458 2.22 20.65 -2.88
C PRO A 458 3.13 20.20 -4.02
N CYS A 459 3.82 19.08 -3.89
CA CYS A 459 4.68 18.54 -4.93
C CYS A 459 4.09 17.29 -5.58
N LEU A 460 3.55 17.43 -6.79
CA LEU A 460 3.03 16.33 -7.60
C LEU A 460 4.08 15.28 -7.99
N LEU A 461 5.38 15.58 -7.85
CA LEU A 461 6.48 14.71 -8.25
C LEU A 461 6.58 13.41 -7.45
N TYR A 462 6.00 13.37 -6.25
CA TYR A 462 6.05 12.18 -5.38
C TYR A 462 4.68 11.63 -5.03
N THR A 463 3.59 12.25 -5.47
CA THR A 463 2.22 11.80 -5.20
C THR A 463 1.60 11.02 -6.35
N SER A 464 2.14 11.12 -7.55
CA SER A 464 1.73 10.27 -8.66
C SER A 464 2.57 9.00 -8.65
N PRO A 465 1.94 7.80 -8.74
CA PRO A 465 2.67 6.65 -9.21
C PRO A 465 3.26 7.07 -10.55
N SER A 466 4.56 6.85 -10.73
CA SER A 466 5.20 7.11 -12.02
C SER A 466 4.41 6.38 -13.10
N PRO A 467 3.93 7.06 -14.14
CA PRO A 467 3.16 6.41 -15.18
C PRO A 467 3.97 5.32 -15.88
#